data_782a8ddae5bff287a7784479694f6af5
#
_entry.id   782a8ddae5bff287a7784479694f6af5
#
_cell.length_a   1.000
_cell.length_b   1.000
_cell.length_c   1.000
_cell.angle_alpha   90.00
_cell.angle_beta   90.00
_cell.angle_gamma   90.00
#
_symmetry.space_group_name_H-M   'P 1'
#
loop_
_entity.id
_entity.type
_entity.pdbx_description
1 polymer ?
#
loop_
_entity_poly.entity_id
_entity_poly.type
_entity_poly.pdbx_seq_one_letter_code
_entity_poly.pdbx_strand_id
1 'polypeptide(L)'
;HPNVVKLKEVIRENDELYFVFEHMKQNLYEQIKDRDRYFSESRVKNWIYQILHSIAYLHKQGYFHRDLKPENLLITEDTVKLADFGLAREIRSRPPYTDYVSTRWYRAPEVLLRSPEYNSPIDIFAIGVIAAELFSLRPLFPGSSEQDEIYKICAVNGTPTEQTWPDGMKLASKMGFRFPQFDPTPLQKLVPNANRDALDFIEACLQWDPTKRPSAAQCLQMPFFQTGITTPLSLNEEPKPQARRPAPTRTSEEAMVSKPRVDDHKTHRRESL
;
A
#
# COMPACT_ATOMS: atom_id res chain seq x y z
N HIS A 1 -4.34 -8.56 11.27
CA HIS A 1 -3.62 -7.52 11.99
C HIS A 1 -4.60 -6.44 12.48
N PRO A 2 -4.43 -5.86 13.68
CA PRO A 2 -5.39 -4.87 14.23
C PRO A 2 -5.57 -3.64 13.33
N ASN A 3 -4.55 -3.27 12.55
CA ASN A 3 -4.59 -2.15 11.60
C ASN A 3 -4.75 -2.59 10.13
N VAL A 4 -5.37 -3.74 9.90
CA VAL A 4 -5.81 -4.21 8.58
C VAL A 4 -7.30 -4.49 8.66
N VAL A 5 -8.08 -4.03 7.68
CA VAL A 5 -9.52 -4.27 7.65
C VAL A 5 -9.81 -5.76 7.64
N LYS A 6 -10.70 -6.20 8.54
CA LYS A 6 -11.00 -7.63 8.73
C LYS A 6 -12.03 -8.10 7.68
N LEU A 7 -11.66 -9.10 6.91
CA LEU A 7 -12.61 -9.86 6.11
C LEU A 7 -13.44 -10.76 7.04
N LYS A 8 -14.75 -10.58 7.05
CA LYS A 8 -15.69 -11.34 7.90
C LYS A 8 -16.21 -12.58 7.19
N GLU A 9 -16.56 -12.41 5.93
CA GLU A 9 -17.23 -13.46 5.17
C GLU A 9 -16.92 -13.33 3.67
N VAL A 10 -16.92 -14.45 2.97
CA VAL A 10 -16.87 -14.53 1.51
C VAL A 10 -18.12 -15.29 1.06
N ILE A 11 -18.96 -14.62 0.28
CA ILE A 11 -20.23 -15.19 -0.23
C ILE A 11 -20.09 -15.35 -1.74
N ARG A 12 -20.51 -16.51 -2.25
CA ARG A 12 -20.66 -16.74 -3.69
C ARG A 12 -22.15 -16.99 -3.99
N GLU A 13 -22.74 -16.12 -4.78
CA GLU A 13 -24.15 -16.17 -5.17
C GLU A 13 -24.30 -15.73 -6.63
N ASN A 14 -25.06 -16.46 -7.43
CA ASN A 14 -25.34 -16.14 -8.84
C ASN A 14 -24.09 -15.86 -9.68
N ASP A 15 -23.01 -16.68 -9.51
CA ASP A 15 -21.68 -16.51 -10.11
C ASP A 15 -20.95 -15.21 -9.75
N GLU A 16 -21.46 -14.45 -8.79
CA GLU A 16 -20.82 -13.29 -8.20
C GLU A 16 -20.12 -13.65 -6.88
N LEU A 17 -19.04 -12.93 -6.58
CA LEU A 17 -18.25 -13.11 -5.37
C LEU A 17 -18.28 -11.84 -4.52
N TYR A 18 -18.82 -11.96 -3.31
CA TYR A 18 -18.94 -10.87 -2.36
C TYR A 18 -17.94 -11.05 -1.22
N PHE A 19 -17.18 -9.99 -0.93
CA PHE A 19 -16.30 -9.93 0.24
C PHE A 19 -16.92 -9.01 1.28
N VAL A 20 -17.31 -9.57 2.41
CA VAL A 20 -17.90 -8.80 3.52
C VAL A 20 -16.82 -8.44 4.51
N PHE A 21 -16.57 -7.15 4.67
CA PHE A 21 -15.58 -6.62 5.60
C PHE A 21 -16.24 -6.03 6.86
N GLU A 22 -15.44 -5.80 7.89
CA GLU A 22 -15.88 -4.96 9.01
C GLU A 22 -16.20 -3.55 8.51
N HIS A 23 -17.22 -2.94 9.10
CA HIS A 23 -17.62 -1.58 8.76
C HIS A 23 -16.72 -0.57 9.46
N MET A 24 -16.21 0.40 8.70
CA MET A 24 -15.44 1.54 9.19
C MET A 24 -16.19 2.83 8.87
N LYS A 25 -16.13 3.82 9.78
CA LYS A 25 -16.98 5.03 9.69
C LYS A 25 -16.60 5.93 8.51
N GLN A 26 -15.30 6.13 8.28
CA GLN A 26 -14.75 7.09 7.32
C GLN A 26 -13.39 6.60 6.82
N ASN A 27 -12.81 7.34 5.87
CA ASN A 27 -11.42 7.20 5.48
C ASN A 27 -10.61 8.48 5.81
N LEU A 28 -9.30 8.45 5.66
CA LEU A 28 -8.46 9.62 5.97
C LEU A 28 -8.69 10.78 5.00
N TYR A 29 -9.06 10.51 3.74
CA TYR A 29 -9.41 11.57 2.79
C TYR A 29 -10.59 12.40 3.30
N GLU A 30 -11.66 11.74 3.79
CA GLU A 30 -12.82 12.42 4.38
C GLU A 30 -12.48 13.19 5.66
N GLN A 31 -11.44 12.78 6.39
CA GLN A 31 -10.93 13.52 7.55
C GLN A 31 -10.17 14.80 7.15
N ILE A 32 -9.47 14.79 6.01
CA ILE A 32 -8.70 15.91 5.48
C ILE A 32 -9.60 16.90 4.74
N LYS A 33 -10.51 16.34 3.92
CA LYS A 33 -11.42 17.11 3.07
C LYS A 33 -12.21 18.12 3.89
N ASP A 34 -12.33 19.33 3.36
CA ASP A 34 -13.11 20.43 3.94
C ASP A 34 -12.69 20.84 5.37
N ARG A 35 -11.48 20.41 5.79
CA ARG A 35 -10.95 20.75 7.10
C ARG A 35 -10.15 22.04 7.07
N ASP A 36 -10.48 22.96 7.95
CA ASP A 36 -9.86 24.29 8.09
C ASP A 36 -8.86 24.40 9.25
N ARG A 37 -8.81 23.39 10.15
CA ARG A 37 -7.90 23.33 11.30
C ARG A 37 -6.98 22.14 11.21
N TYR A 38 -5.67 22.36 11.39
CA TYR A 38 -4.67 21.30 11.41
C TYR A 38 -4.95 20.26 12.49
N PHE A 39 -4.55 19.03 12.22
CA PHE A 39 -4.51 17.99 13.24
C PHE A 39 -3.40 18.27 14.26
N SER A 40 -3.58 17.84 15.51
CA SER A 40 -2.49 17.82 16.46
C SER A 40 -1.39 16.85 16.00
N GLU A 41 -0.13 17.20 16.28
CA GLU A 41 1.00 16.32 15.97
C GLU A 41 0.82 14.91 16.56
N SER A 42 0.34 14.82 17.80
CA SER A 42 0.08 13.54 18.47
C SER A 42 -0.90 12.67 17.70
N ARG A 43 -1.93 13.28 17.10
CA ARG A 43 -2.93 12.55 16.30
C ARG A 43 -2.34 12.07 14.99
N VAL A 44 -1.61 12.92 14.26
CA VAL A 44 -0.91 12.55 13.03
C VAL A 44 0.09 11.44 13.32
N LYS A 45 0.91 11.60 14.36
CA LYS A 45 1.88 10.60 14.82
C LYS A 45 1.22 9.24 15.08
N ASN A 46 0.12 9.23 15.83
CA ASN A 46 -0.61 7.99 16.16
C ASN A 46 -1.17 7.31 14.91
N TRP A 47 -1.73 8.06 13.96
CA TRP A 47 -2.24 7.49 12.72
C TRP A 47 -1.13 6.92 11.84
N ILE A 48 -0.04 7.67 11.63
CA ILE A 48 1.11 7.19 10.82
C ILE A 48 1.76 5.98 11.50
N TYR A 49 1.85 5.95 12.81
CA TYR A 49 2.34 4.78 13.57
C TYR A 49 1.52 3.53 13.26
N GLN A 50 0.19 3.61 13.27
CA GLN A 50 -0.70 2.51 12.96
C GLN A 50 -0.59 2.06 11.49
N ILE A 51 -0.46 3.02 10.56
CA ILE A 51 -0.24 2.73 9.14
C ILE A 51 1.07 1.97 8.95
N LEU A 52 2.16 2.45 9.57
CA LEU A 52 3.46 1.78 9.52
C LEU A 52 3.41 0.36 10.09
N HIS A 53 2.65 0.11 11.16
CA HIS A 53 2.46 -1.23 11.70
C HIS A 53 1.76 -2.16 10.71
N SER A 54 0.70 -1.68 10.04
CA SER A 54 0.01 -2.48 9.02
C SER A 54 0.91 -2.80 7.83
N ILE A 55 1.72 -1.83 7.39
CA ILE A 55 2.66 -2.01 6.28
C ILE A 55 3.85 -2.89 6.68
N ALA A 56 4.40 -2.72 7.88
CA ALA A 56 5.44 -3.61 8.39
C ALA A 56 4.96 -5.07 8.45
N TYR A 57 3.72 -5.28 8.91
CA TYR A 57 3.10 -6.60 8.89
C TYR A 57 2.95 -7.13 7.47
N LEU A 58 2.41 -6.34 6.53
CA LEU A 58 2.22 -6.74 5.14
C LEU A 58 3.54 -7.13 4.47
N HIS A 59 4.57 -6.30 4.63
CA HIS A 59 5.90 -6.54 4.09
C HIS A 59 6.56 -7.79 4.71
N LYS A 60 6.39 -8.02 6.03
CA LYS A 60 6.84 -9.25 6.71
C LYS A 60 6.17 -10.51 6.16
N GLN A 61 4.90 -10.42 5.74
CA GLN A 61 4.17 -11.52 5.10
C GLN A 61 4.56 -11.72 3.63
N GLY A 62 5.46 -10.90 3.09
CA GLY A 62 5.96 -11.02 1.73
C GLY A 62 5.11 -10.31 0.68
N TYR A 63 4.28 -9.36 1.06
CA TYR A 63 3.43 -8.57 0.17
C TYR A 63 3.72 -7.08 0.29
N PHE A 64 3.42 -6.30 -0.75
CA PHE A 64 3.38 -4.84 -0.71
C PHE A 64 2.08 -4.34 -1.33
N HIS A 65 1.62 -3.17 -0.88
CA HIS A 65 0.25 -2.72 -1.11
C HIS A 65 0.05 -2.11 -2.50
N ARG A 66 0.95 -1.25 -2.94
CA ARG A 66 0.99 -0.57 -4.24
C ARG A 66 -0.01 0.58 -4.44
N ASP A 67 -1.05 0.71 -3.65
CA ASP A 67 -2.07 1.75 -3.80
C ASP A 67 -2.38 2.44 -2.47
N LEU A 68 -1.33 2.80 -1.72
CA LEU A 68 -1.50 3.58 -0.50
C LEU A 68 -1.92 5.00 -0.84
N LYS A 69 -3.05 5.40 -0.27
CA LYS A 69 -3.64 6.74 -0.38
C LYS A 69 -4.64 6.95 0.77
N PRO A 70 -4.99 8.19 1.11
CA PRO A 70 -5.92 8.48 2.21
C PRO A 70 -7.28 7.77 2.10
N GLU A 71 -7.78 7.51 0.88
CA GLU A 71 -9.03 6.80 0.65
C GLU A 71 -9.00 5.33 1.10
N ASN A 72 -7.82 4.70 1.04
CA ASN A 72 -7.61 3.28 1.40
C ASN A 72 -7.21 3.08 2.87
N LEU A 73 -7.15 4.18 3.64
CA LEU A 73 -6.86 4.20 5.06
C LEU A 73 -8.15 4.52 5.83
N LEU A 74 -8.83 3.46 6.24
CA LEU A 74 -10.13 3.58 6.90
C LEU A 74 -9.95 3.90 8.37
N ILE A 75 -10.84 4.73 8.92
CA ILE A 75 -10.74 5.21 10.28
C ILE A 75 -12.05 5.08 11.04
N THR A 76 -11.97 4.67 12.29
CA THR A 76 -13.04 4.74 13.28
C THR A 76 -12.45 5.26 14.58
N GLU A 77 -12.89 6.45 15.00
CA GLU A 77 -12.31 7.18 16.13
C GLU A 77 -10.81 7.49 15.88
N ASP A 78 -9.90 6.91 16.64
CA ASP A 78 -8.45 7.06 16.45
C ASP A 78 -7.78 5.77 15.92
N THR A 79 -8.57 4.76 15.55
CA THR A 79 -8.06 3.51 14.96
C THR A 79 -8.05 3.61 13.44
N VAL A 80 -6.85 3.42 12.84
CA VAL A 80 -6.66 3.38 11.38
C VAL A 80 -6.46 1.94 10.93
N LYS A 81 -7.10 1.56 9.84
CA LYS A 81 -6.96 0.25 9.21
C LYS A 81 -6.72 0.36 7.72
N LEU A 82 -5.74 -0.39 7.25
CA LEU A 82 -5.42 -0.54 5.83
C LEU A 82 -6.49 -1.37 5.13
N ALA A 83 -6.95 -0.90 3.98
CA ALA A 83 -7.97 -1.54 3.14
C ALA A 83 -7.55 -1.56 1.67
N ASP A 84 -8.34 -2.22 0.84
CA ASP A 84 -8.18 -2.32 -0.61
C ASP A 84 -6.87 -2.97 -1.07
N PHE A 85 -6.84 -4.29 -0.98
CA PHE A 85 -5.71 -5.12 -1.43
C PHE A 85 -5.80 -5.53 -2.91
N GLY A 86 -6.68 -4.92 -3.69
CA GLY A 86 -6.91 -5.27 -5.10
C GLY A 86 -5.67 -5.15 -5.97
N LEU A 87 -4.75 -4.26 -5.63
CA LEU A 87 -3.48 -4.07 -6.31
C LEU A 87 -2.27 -4.70 -5.58
N ALA A 88 -2.45 -5.28 -4.41
CA ALA A 88 -1.35 -5.89 -3.65
C ALA A 88 -0.63 -6.98 -4.44
N ARG A 89 0.69 -7.09 -4.25
CA ARG A 89 1.55 -8.07 -4.93
C ARG A 89 2.53 -8.69 -3.96
N GLU A 90 2.95 -9.88 -4.30
CA GLU A 90 4.01 -10.59 -3.60
C GLU A 90 5.37 -9.95 -3.89
N ILE A 91 6.18 -9.73 -2.86
CA ILE A 91 7.51 -9.10 -2.97
C ILE A 91 8.44 -9.88 -3.92
N ARG A 92 8.27 -11.20 -4.01
CA ARG A 92 9.04 -12.08 -4.90
C ARG A 92 8.43 -12.25 -6.29
N SER A 93 7.28 -11.63 -6.57
CA SER A 93 6.67 -11.70 -7.90
C SER A 93 7.54 -10.99 -8.94
N ARG A 94 7.47 -11.47 -10.20
CA ARG A 94 8.23 -10.88 -11.31
C ARG A 94 7.33 -9.95 -12.12
N PRO A 95 7.86 -8.81 -12.59
CA PRO A 95 7.16 -7.96 -13.55
C PRO A 95 6.90 -8.71 -14.89
N PRO A 96 5.99 -8.21 -15.78
CA PRO A 96 5.39 -6.87 -15.71
C PRO A 96 4.24 -6.78 -14.71
N TYR A 97 4.15 -5.63 -14.02
CA TYR A 97 3.02 -5.32 -13.17
C TYR A 97 1.96 -4.54 -13.97
N THR A 98 0.69 -4.68 -13.57
CA THR A 98 -0.45 -4.01 -14.22
C THR A 98 -0.31 -2.49 -14.13
N ASP A 99 -0.61 -1.78 -15.22
CA ASP A 99 -0.67 -0.33 -15.25
C ASP A 99 -1.77 0.19 -14.31
N TYR A 100 -1.48 1.30 -13.65
CA TYR A 100 -2.38 1.92 -12.68
C TYR A 100 -3.45 2.79 -13.34
N VAL A 101 -4.70 2.59 -12.92
CA VAL A 101 -5.83 3.50 -13.17
C VAL A 101 -6.28 4.11 -11.84
N SER A 102 -5.39 4.77 -11.11
CA SER A 102 -5.67 5.34 -9.78
C SER A 102 -5.00 6.70 -9.63
N THR A 103 -5.38 7.47 -8.63
CA THR A 103 -4.73 8.74 -8.25
C THR A 103 -3.22 8.57 -8.16
N ARG A 104 -2.46 9.40 -8.89
CA ARG A 104 -1.00 9.28 -8.99
C ARG A 104 -0.23 10.05 -7.91
N TRP A 105 -0.90 10.87 -7.13
CA TRP A 105 -0.30 11.81 -6.17
C TRP A 105 0.56 11.16 -5.08
N TYR A 106 0.43 9.86 -4.89
CA TYR A 106 1.17 9.08 -3.88
C TYR A 106 2.16 8.09 -4.50
N ARG A 107 2.32 8.12 -5.84
CA ARG A 107 3.19 7.20 -6.55
C ARG A 107 4.64 7.57 -6.42
N ALA A 108 5.45 6.58 -6.10
CA ALA A 108 6.89 6.72 -6.05
C ALA A 108 7.49 7.00 -7.45
N PRO A 109 8.60 7.76 -7.52
CA PRO A 109 9.19 8.19 -8.79
C PRO A 109 9.62 7.01 -9.69
N GLU A 110 10.09 5.90 -9.13
CA GLU A 110 10.41 4.70 -9.91
C GLU A 110 9.19 4.09 -10.61
N VAL A 111 8.00 4.21 -10.03
CA VAL A 111 6.74 3.77 -10.66
C VAL A 111 6.35 4.73 -11.79
N LEU A 112 6.47 6.03 -11.57
CA LEU A 112 6.19 7.05 -12.58
C LEU A 112 7.16 6.95 -13.78
N LEU A 113 8.42 6.54 -13.55
CA LEU A 113 9.43 6.28 -14.56
C LEU A 113 9.34 4.85 -15.13
N ARG A 114 8.25 4.13 -14.85
CA ARG A 114 7.97 2.79 -15.39
C ARG A 114 9.10 1.81 -15.17
N SER A 115 9.72 1.84 -13.97
CA SER A 115 10.69 0.83 -13.59
C SER A 115 10.07 -0.56 -13.74
N PRO A 116 10.73 -1.49 -14.40
CA PRO A 116 10.25 -2.86 -14.48
C PRO A 116 10.34 -3.57 -13.12
N GLU A 117 11.20 -3.10 -12.22
CA GLU A 117 11.54 -3.75 -10.95
C GLU A 117 11.34 -2.80 -9.77
N TYR A 118 10.10 -2.47 -9.44
CA TYR A 118 9.79 -1.76 -8.19
C TYR A 118 9.27 -2.72 -7.12
N ASN A 119 9.37 -2.35 -5.85
CA ASN A 119 9.03 -3.22 -4.73
C ASN A 119 8.48 -2.42 -3.53
N SER A 120 8.45 -3.04 -2.35
CA SER A 120 7.93 -2.49 -1.09
C SER A 120 8.35 -1.05 -0.72
N PRO A 121 9.53 -0.50 -1.14
CA PRO A 121 9.85 0.91 -0.90
C PRO A 121 8.87 1.93 -1.49
N ILE A 122 8.04 1.55 -2.48
CA ILE A 122 7.00 2.44 -3.00
C ILE A 122 5.93 2.77 -1.96
N ASP A 123 5.61 1.81 -1.09
CA ASP A 123 4.66 2.01 0.02
C ASP A 123 5.21 3.02 1.04
N ILE A 124 6.52 3.01 1.27
CA ILE A 124 7.19 3.96 2.18
C ILE A 124 7.15 5.38 1.62
N PHE A 125 7.38 5.54 0.32
CA PHE A 125 7.23 6.83 -0.35
C PHE A 125 5.81 7.38 -0.16
N ALA A 126 4.79 6.57 -0.43
CA ALA A 126 3.39 6.94 -0.26
C ALA A 126 3.08 7.36 1.19
N ILE A 127 3.64 6.68 2.20
CA ILE A 127 3.48 7.05 3.62
C ILE A 127 4.08 8.43 3.89
N GLY A 128 5.25 8.74 3.33
CA GLY A 128 5.86 10.07 3.44
C GLY A 128 4.96 11.17 2.87
N VAL A 129 4.38 10.93 1.69
CA VAL A 129 3.43 11.87 1.06
C VAL A 129 2.18 12.05 1.91
N ILE A 130 1.58 10.96 2.40
CA ILE A 130 0.39 10.99 3.27
C ILE A 130 0.70 11.71 4.58
N ALA A 131 1.87 11.50 5.18
CA ALA A 131 2.28 12.19 6.40
C ALA A 131 2.37 13.72 6.19
N ALA A 132 3.00 14.15 5.10
CA ALA A 132 3.07 15.57 4.74
C ALA A 132 1.66 16.17 4.55
N GLU A 133 0.76 15.44 3.90
CA GLU A 133 -0.63 15.87 3.68
C GLU A 133 -1.43 15.95 4.98
N LEU A 134 -1.26 15.02 5.92
CA LEU A 134 -1.93 15.07 7.23
C LEU A 134 -1.50 16.30 8.06
N PHE A 135 -0.25 16.74 7.94
CA PHE A 135 0.22 17.95 8.60
C PHE A 135 -0.20 19.24 7.91
N SER A 136 -0.24 19.25 6.57
CA SER A 136 -0.48 20.46 5.77
C SER A 136 -1.94 20.61 5.34
N LEU A 137 -2.75 19.54 5.40
CA LEU A 137 -4.10 19.44 4.85
C LEU A 137 -4.16 19.69 3.32
N ARG A 138 -3.04 19.53 2.64
CA ARG A 138 -2.92 19.72 1.19
C ARG A 138 -2.08 18.59 0.60
N PRO A 139 -2.46 18.05 -0.56
CA PRO A 139 -1.64 17.10 -1.27
C PRO A 139 -0.24 17.66 -1.53
N LEU A 140 0.80 16.87 -1.27
CA LEU A 140 2.18 17.31 -1.46
C LEU A 140 2.54 17.39 -2.95
N PHE A 141 2.10 16.42 -3.74
CA PHE A 141 2.38 16.29 -5.17
C PHE A 141 1.09 16.14 -6.00
N PRO A 142 0.26 17.20 -6.16
CA PRO A 142 -1.00 17.11 -6.91
C PRO A 142 -0.75 17.21 -8.44
N GLY A 143 -0.13 16.21 -9.05
CA GLY A 143 0.16 16.18 -10.47
C GLY A 143 -1.05 15.82 -11.33
N SER A 144 -1.25 16.54 -12.44
CA SER A 144 -2.28 16.31 -13.43
C SER A 144 -1.94 15.19 -14.42
N SER A 145 -0.65 14.86 -14.55
CA SER A 145 -0.09 13.77 -15.37
C SER A 145 1.11 13.15 -14.65
N GLU A 146 1.64 12.02 -15.17
CA GLU A 146 2.86 11.40 -14.61
C GLU A 146 4.06 12.35 -14.71
N GLN A 147 4.17 13.09 -15.81
CA GLN A 147 5.24 14.08 -16.01
C GLN A 147 5.09 15.26 -15.03
N ASP A 148 3.87 15.77 -14.85
CA ASP A 148 3.59 16.85 -13.88
C ASP A 148 3.82 16.38 -12.44
N GLU A 149 3.53 15.12 -12.13
CA GLU A 149 3.84 14.52 -10.84
C GLU A 149 5.34 14.53 -10.56
N ILE A 150 6.15 14.05 -11.52
CA ILE A 150 7.62 14.09 -11.41
C ILE A 150 8.12 15.55 -11.28
N TYR A 151 7.52 16.48 -12.03
CA TYR A 151 7.84 17.90 -11.92
C TYR A 151 7.64 18.42 -10.48
N LYS A 152 6.51 18.09 -9.85
CA LYS A 152 6.20 18.46 -8.47
C LYS A 152 7.14 17.82 -7.45
N ILE A 153 7.50 16.55 -7.67
CA ILE A 153 8.50 15.86 -6.83
C ILE A 153 9.85 16.57 -6.94
N CYS A 154 10.28 16.94 -8.16
CA CYS A 154 11.52 17.72 -8.36
C CYS A 154 11.48 19.08 -7.66
N ALA A 155 10.36 19.78 -7.72
CA ALA A 155 10.20 21.08 -7.08
C ALA A 155 10.33 21.04 -5.54
N VAL A 156 10.03 19.90 -4.93
CA VAL A 156 10.16 19.68 -3.49
C VAL A 156 11.51 19.07 -3.13
N ASN A 157 11.86 17.93 -3.73
CA ASN A 157 13.04 17.16 -3.36
C ASN A 157 14.34 17.64 -4.03
N GLY A 158 14.26 18.62 -4.95
CA GLY A 158 15.34 18.93 -5.88
C GLY A 158 15.46 17.91 -7.00
N THR A 159 16.19 18.25 -8.04
CA THR A 159 16.42 17.38 -9.20
C THR A 159 17.36 16.23 -8.82
N PRO A 160 17.02 14.96 -9.14
CA PRO A 160 17.93 13.85 -8.90
C PRO A 160 19.13 13.93 -9.85
N THR A 161 20.25 13.34 -9.46
CA THR A 161 21.50 13.27 -10.22
C THR A 161 22.00 11.84 -10.31
N GLU A 162 22.99 11.61 -11.16
CA GLU A 162 23.71 10.31 -11.24
C GLU A 162 24.28 9.86 -9.88
N GLN A 163 24.55 10.81 -8.98
CA GLN A 163 25.08 10.51 -7.64
C GLN A 163 23.98 10.15 -6.64
N THR A 164 22.82 10.81 -6.76
CA THR A 164 21.70 10.63 -5.81
C THR A 164 20.77 9.48 -6.21
N TRP A 165 20.60 9.24 -7.52
CA TRP A 165 19.75 8.17 -8.04
C TRP A 165 20.16 7.73 -9.46
N PRO A 166 21.28 6.97 -9.60
CA PRO A 166 21.80 6.54 -10.90
C PRO A 166 20.80 5.72 -11.74
N ASP A 167 20.02 4.85 -11.09
CA ASP A 167 19.04 4.02 -11.80
C ASP A 167 17.85 4.83 -12.29
N GLY A 168 17.42 5.85 -11.55
CA GLY A 168 16.41 6.80 -12.01
C GLY A 168 16.84 7.59 -13.25
N MET A 169 18.11 8.00 -13.32
CA MET A 169 18.65 8.65 -14.50
C MET A 169 18.63 7.74 -15.74
N LYS A 170 18.95 6.45 -15.57
CA LYS A 170 18.83 5.44 -16.63
C LYS A 170 17.38 5.23 -17.07
N LEU A 171 16.43 5.16 -16.13
CA LEU A 171 15.01 5.03 -16.41
C LEU A 171 14.50 6.23 -17.22
N ALA A 172 14.80 7.45 -16.76
CA ALA A 172 14.43 8.68 -17.46
C ALA A 172 15.00 8.71 -18.89
N SER A 173 16.27 8.36 -19.05
CA SER A 173 16.92 8.29 -20.36
C SER A 173 16.22 7.30 -21.31
N LYS A 174 15.85 6.10 -20.83
CA LYS A 174 15.11 5.10 -21.62
C LYS A 174 13.74 5.60 -22.08
N MET A 175 13.08 6.45 -21.27
CA MET A 175 11.79 7.05 -21.59
C MET A 175 11.91 8.32 -22.43
N GLY A 176 13.11 8.82 -22.70
CA GLY A 176 13.33 10.13 -23.32
C GLY A 176 12.90 11.29 -22.43
N PHE A 177 12.76 11.04 -21.12
CA PHE A 177 12.36 12.06 -20.14
C PHE A 177 13.58 12.82 -19.64
N ARG A 178 13.45 14.15 -19.54
CA ARG A 178 14.47 15.02 -18.93
C ARG A 178 13.91 15.64 -17.66
N PHE A 179 14.60 15.43 -16.56
CA PHE A 179 14.23 16.05 -15.29
C PHE A 179 14.34 17.59 -15.38
N PRO A 180 13.31 18.31 -14.91
CA PRO A 180 13.41 19.75 -14.73
C PRO A 180 14.46 20.07 -13.66
N GLN A 181 15.12 21.23 -13.76
CA GLN A 181 16.14 21.61 -12.81
C GLN A 181 15.55 22.46 -11.68
N PHE A 182 15.63 21.92 -10.47
CA PHE A 182 15.16 22.55 -9.25
C PHE A 182 16.16 22.36 -8.11
N ASP A 183 16.34 23.40 -7.32
CA ASP A 183 16.87 23.27 -5.97
C ASP A 183 15.78 22.74 -5.03
N PRO A 184 16.11 21.95 -3.99
CA PRO A 184 15.12 21.42 -3.07
C PRO A 184 14.44 22.54 -2.29
N THR A 185 13.12 22.43 -2.15
CA THR A 185 12.34 23.32 -1.27
C THR A 185 12.36 22.75 0.14
N PRO A 186 12.79 23.52 1.17
CA PRO A 186 12.74 23.04 2.54
C PRO A 186 11.34 22.60 2.95
N LEU A 187 11.18 21.36 3.39
CA LEU A 187 9.88 20.81 3.80
C LEU A 187 9.20 21.61 4.90
N GLN A 188 9.97 22.28 5.77
CA GLN A 188 9.42 23.17 6.80
C GLN A 188 8.53 24.29 6.23
N LYS A 189 8.77 24.73 4.98
CA LYS A 189 7.93 25.74 4.31
C LYS A 189 6.60 25.16 3.82
N LEU A 190 6.59 23.88 3.47
CA LEU A 190 5.42 23.17 2.91
C LEU A 190 4.59 22.53 4.02
N VAL A 191 5.25 22.13 5.11
CA VAL A 191 4.66 21.41 6.24
C VAL A 191 5.01 22.15 7.55
N PRO A 192 4.54 23.40 7.73
CA PRO A 192 4.99 24.28 8.83
C PRO A 192 4.59 23.80 10.22
N ASN A 193 3.60 22.89 10.33
CA ASN A 193 3.12 22.36 11.60
C ASN A 193 3.83 21.06 12.03
N ALA A 194 4.75 20.55 11.24
CA ALA A 194 5.57 19.40 11.60
C ALA A 194 6.80 19.84 12.40
N ASN A 195 7.12 19.13 13.48
CA ASN A 195 8.36 19.30 14.20
C ASN A 195 9.54 18.72 13.42
N ARG A 196 10.77 18.90 13.90
CA ARG A 196 11.98 18.44 13.21
C ARG A 196 11.99 16.93 13.00
N ASP A 197 11.62 16.15 14.01
CA ASP A 197 11.59 14.68 13.92
C ASP A 197 10.59 14.20 12.87
N ALA A 198 9.42 14.85 12.76
CA ALA A 198 8.43 14.56 11.73
C ALA A 198 8.93 14.89 10.32
N LEU A 199 9.64 16.03 10.17
CA LEU A 199 10.23 16.41 8.89
C LEU A 199 11.32 15.42 8.48
N ASP A 200 12.21 15.02 9.41
CA ASP A 200 13.25 14.03 9.15
C ASP A 200 12.67 12.68 8.74
N PHE A 201 11.56 12.27 9.35
CA PHE A 201 10.81 11.07 8.94
C PHE A 201 10.26 11.21 7.52
N ILE A 202 9.61 12.34 7.20
CA ILE A 202 9.04 12.58 5.87
C ILE A 202 10.18 12.61 4.82
N GLU A 203 11.27 13.33 5.07
CA GLU A 203 12.44 13.40 4.17
C GLU A 203 13.05 12.03 3.89
N ALA A 204 13.16 11.18 4.92
CA ALA A 204 13.66 9.81 4.76
C ALA A 204 12.76 8.95 3.87
N CYS A 205 11.44 9.10 3.99
CA CYS A 205 10.47 8.38 3.17
C CYS A 205 10.48 8.86 1.70
N LEU A 206 10.75 10.14 1.45
CA LEU A 206 10.68 10.78 0.14
C LEU A 206 11.98 10.68 -0.66
N GLN A 207 12.98 9.91 -0.22
CA GLN A 207 14.23 9.72 -0.96
C GLN A 207 13.97 9.25 -2.40
N TRP A 208 14.71 9.83 -3.38
CA TRP A 208 14.61 9.46 -4.78
C TRP A 208 14.94 7.99 -5.00
N ASP A 209 16.09 7.57 -4.50
CA ASP A 209 16.56 6.19 -4.58
C ASP A 209 15.74 5.31 -3.61
N PRO A 210 14.94 4.33 -4.11
CA PRO A 210 14.14 3.47 -3.25
C PRO A 210 14.98 2.66 -2.25
N THR A 211 16.25 2.40 -2.55
CA THR A 211 17.16 1.65 -1.65
C THR A 211 17.59 2.47 -0.43
N LYS A 212 17.45 3.79 -0.49
CA LYS A 212 17.77 4.72 0.61
C LYS A 212 16.57 4.99 1.52
N ARG A 213 15.37 4.62 1.12
CA ARG A 213 14.18 4.72 1.97
C ARG A 213 14.25 3.68 3.08
N PRO A 214 13.92 4.05 4.34
CA PRO A 214 13.86 3.08 5.43
C PRO A 214 12.75 2.07 5.19
N SER A 215 12.90 0.85 5.70
CA SER A 215 11.78 -0.09 5.79
C SER A 215 10.73 0.42 6.79
N ALA A 216 9.48 -0.10 6.72
CA ALA A 216 8.44 0.27 7.68
C ALA A 216 8.86 0.00 9.13
N ALA A 217 9.58 -1.10 9.38
CA ALA A 217 10.11 -1.43 10.69
C ALA A 217 11.19 -0.42 11.15
N GLN A 218 12.04 0.05 10.25
CA GLN A 218 13.02 1.10 10.55
C GLN A 218 12.36 2.45 10.80
N CYS A 219 11.32 2.81 10.04
CA CYS A 219 10.51 4.01 10.29
C CYS A 219 9.98 4.05 11.72
N LEU A 220 9.43 2.94 12.22
CA LEU A 220 8.91 2.84 13.58
C LEU A 220 9.96 3.07 14.67
N GLN A 221 11.26 2.95 14.35
CA GLN A 221 12.37 3.22 15.29
C GLN A 221 12.87 4.66 15.22
N MET A 222 12.35 5.49 14.31
CA MET A 222 12.78 6.89 14.19
C MET A 222 12.33 7.74 15.38
N PRO A 223 13.07 8.79 15.75
CA PRO A 223 12.78 9.65 16.91
C PRO A 223 11.34 10.14 16.96
N PHE A 224 10.75 10.44 15.82
CA PHE A 224 9.36 10.87 15.71
C PHE A 224 8.36 9.94 16.43
N PHE A 225 8.61 8.64 16.48
CA PHE A 225 7.71 7.65 17.08
C PHE A 225 8.12 7.18 18.49
N GLN A 226 9.22 7.69 19.04
CA GLN A 226 9.72 7.22 20.34
C GLN A 226 8.99 7.81 21.54
N THR A 227 8.19 8.86 21.36
CA THR A 227 7.44 9.53 22.41
C THR A 227 6.02 9.85 22.00
N GLY A 228 5.09 9.87 22.97
CA GLY A 228 3.73 10.39 22.76
C GLY A 228 2.78 9.51 21.96
N ILE A 229 3.07 8.22 21.78
CA ILE A 229 2.14 7.26 21.17
C ILE A 229 1.22 6.71 22.24
N THR A 230 -0.09 6.89 22.04
CA THR A 230 -1.12 6.50 23.03
C THR A 230 -1.69 5.09 22.79
N THR A 231 -1.37 4.45 21.67
CA THR A 231 -1.84 3.11 21.35
C THR A 231 -0.68 2.12 21.44
N PRO A 232 -0.56 1.35 22.53
CA PRO A 232 0.42 0.27 22.61
C PRO A 232 -0.07 -0.90 21.76
N LEU A 233 0.40 -0.97 20.52
CA LEU A 233 0.31 -2.22 19.77
C LEU A 233 1.47 -3.09 20.25
N SER A 234 1.17 -4.10 21.04
CA SER A 234 2.16 -5.12 21.38
C SER A 234 2.56 -5.87 20.13
N LEU A 235 3.78 -5.66 19.64
CA LEU A 235 4.37 -6.42 18.53
C LEU A 235 4.54 -7.91 18.84
N ASN A 236 4.19 -8.34 20.06
CA ASN A 236 4.45 -9.69 20.60
C ASN A 236 3.24 -10.63 20.58
N GLU A 237 2.09 -10.22 20.11
CA GLU A 237 1.03 -11.18 19.81
C GLU A 237 1.25 -11.79 18.42
N GLU A 238 2.16 -12.76 18.34
CA GLU A 238 2.10 -13.73 17.26
C GLU A 238 0.71 -14.36 17.25
N PRO A 239 -0.01 -14.39 16.13
CA PRO A 239 -1.25 -15.12 16.05
C PRO A 239 -0.95 -16.57 16.43
N LYS A 240 -1.52 -17.04 17.53
CA LYS A 240 -1.42 -18.45 17.94
C LYS A 240 -1.79 -19.28 16.71
N PRO A 241 -0.96 -20.28 16.33
CA PRO A 241 -1.26 -21.14 15.20
C PRO A 241 -2.66 -21.73 15.44
N GLN A 242 -3.60 -21.40 14.57
CA GLN A 242 -4.90 -22.06 14.59
C GLN A 242 -4.65 -23.53 14.36
N ALA A 243 -5.01 -24.35 15.35
CA ALA A 243 -4.92 -25.79 15.25
C ALA A 243 -5.61 -26.22 13.94
N ARG A 244 -4.85 -26.88 13.05
CA ARG A 244 -5.40 -27.49 11.85
C ARG A 244 -6.54 -28.40 12.29
N ARG A 245 -7.75 -28.15 11.80
CA ARG A 245 -8.85 -29.10 11.94
C ARG A 245 -8.34 -30.45 11.43
N PRO A 246 -8.45 -31.53 12.21
CA PRO A 246 -8.11 -32.85 11.73
C PRO A 246 -8.97 -33.14 10.50
N ALA A 247 -8.33 -33.65 9.45
CA ALA A 247 -9.03 -34.14 8.26
C ALA A 247 -10.09 -35.16 8.68
N PRO A 248 -11.29 -35.15 8.05
CA PRO A 248 -12.31 -36.14 8.38
C PRO A 248 -11.75 -37.54 8.09
N THR A 249 -11.69 -38.35 9.12
CA THR A 249 -11.38 -39.79 9.00
C THR A 249 -12.45 -40.43 8.15
N ARG A 250 -12.06 -40.91 6.97
CA ARG A 250 -12.92 -41.81 6.17
C ARG A 250 -13.17 -43.05 7.01
N THR A 251 -14.39 -43.23 7.47
CA THR A 251 -14.86 -44.47 8.02
C THR A 251 -14.99 -45.49 6.87
N SER A 252 -14.46 -46.69 7.11
CA SER A 252 -14.31 -47.82 6.19
C SER A 252 -15.62 -48.54 5.87
N GLU A 253 -16.74 -47.88 5.70
CA GLU A 253 -18.06 -48.51 5.46
C GLU A 253 -18.73 -48.15 4.13
N GLU A 254 -18.10 -47.42 3.22
CA GLU A 254 -18.66 -47.13 1.88
C GLU A 254 -17.90 -47.78 0.71
N ALA A 255 -17.34 -48.95 0.93
CA ALA A 255 -16.64 -49.71 -0.11
C ALA A 255 -17.39 -51.00 -0.45
N MET A 256 -18.70 -50.92 -0.68
CA MET A 256 -19.46 -52.04 -1.34
C MET A 256 -20.75 -51.47 -1.94
N VAL A 257 -20.87 -51.65 -3.25
CA VAL A 257 -21.98 -51.44 -4.20
C VAL A 257 -21.62 -50.30 -5.16
N SER A 258 -21.27 -50.56 -6.41
CA SER A 258 -21.85 -51.32 -7.50
C SER A 258 -20.91 -51.34 -8.72
N LYS A 259 -20.85 -52.46 -9.38
CA LYS A 259 -20.20 -52.67 -10.69
C LYS A 259 -21.00 -52.01 -11.82
N PRO A 260 -20.35 -51.69 -12.95
CA PRO A 260 -20.97 -51.01 -14.07
C PRO A 260 -21.79 -51.99 -14.92
N ARG A 261 -22.95 -51.55 -15.40
CA ARG A 261 -23.63 -52.14 -16.57
C ARG A 261 -23.14 -51.42 -17.82
N VAL A 262 -22.56 -52.23 -18.69
CA VAL A 262 -22.38 -51.95 -20.13
C VAL A 262 -23.74 -52.21 -20.78
N ASP A 263 -24.23 -51.31 -21.59
CA ASP A 263 -25.09 -51.65 -22.72
C ASP A 263 -24.87 -50.68 -23.89
N ASP A 264 -24.52 -51.32 -24.99
CA ASP A 264 -24.46 -50.83 -26.35
C ASP A 264 -25.80 -50.21 -26.80
N HIS A 265 -25.76 -49.22 -27.67
CA HIS A 265 -26.29 -49.27 -29.04
C HIS A 265 -26.30 -47.92 -29.75
N LYS A 266 -25.52 -47.91 -30.86
CA LYS A 266 -25.90 -47.49 -32.23
C LYS A 266 -26.21 -46.00 -32.52
N THR A 267 -25.27 -45.44 -33.26
CA THR A 267 -25.44 -44.78 -34.57
C THR A 267 -26.75 -44.07 -34.90
N HIS A 268 -26.67 -42.77 -35.24
CA HIS A 268 -27.07 -42.30 -36.57
C HIS A 268 -26.46 -40.96 -36.97
N ARG A 269 -25.99 -40.96 -38.20
CA ARG A 269 -25.58 -39.83 -39.05
C ARG A 269 -26.74 -38.89 -39.37
N ARG A 270 -26.45 -37.64 -39.61
CA ARG A 270 -26.73 -36.77 -40.77
C ARG A 270 -26.72 -35.32 -40.29
N GLU A 271 -25.83 -34.51 -40.79
CA GLU A 271 -25.81 -33.70 -42.01
C GLU A 271 -26.72 -32.45 -41.93
N SER A 272 -26.05 -31.30 -42.21
CA SER A 272 -26.50 -30.09 -42.88
C SER A 272 -27.46 -29.14 -42.17
N LEU A 273 -27.02 -28.02 -41.76
CA LEU A 273 -26.96 -26.71 -42.51
C LEU A 273 -26.18 -25.73 -41.68
#